data_181d5bb1a99ef37101ab45ae82a121b5
#
_entry.id   181d5bb1a99ef37101ab45ae82a121b5
#
_cell.length_a   1.000
_cell.length_b   1.000
_cell.length_c   1.000
_cell.angle_alpha   90.00
_cell.angle_beta   90.00
_cell.angle_gamma   90.00
#
_symmetry.space_group_name_H-M   'P 1'
#
loop_
_entity.id
_entity.type
_entity.pdbx_description
1 polymer ?
#
loop_
_entity_poly.entity_id
_entity_poly.type
_entity_poly.pdbx_seq_one_letter_code
_entity_poly.pdbx_strand_id
1 'polypeptide(L)'
;MDRSGLGDETGLSDGVLAMRAGTQMGTTLADALSETEMVLYDVVEQLLAKTGMDAQSIDVVITSCSCFAPTPSMAAMIVNKFKMRKDVLTYSMAGMGCSSSLVCVDMAKHMLKV
;
A
#
# COMPACT_ATOMS: atom_id res chain seq x y z
N MET A 1 17.09 4.03 17.35
CA MET A 1 16.06 3.73 16.32
C MET A 1 15.21 2.50 16.65
N ASP A 2 15.43 1.83 17.76
CA ASP A 2 14.83 0.52 18.09
C ASP A 2 13.29 0.48 18.27
N ARG A 3 12.60 1.62 18.17
CA ARG A 3 11.14 1.73 18.30
C ARG A 3 10.43 2.28 17.06
N SER A 4 11.17 2.60 16.00
CA SER A 4 10.59 3.24 14.81
C SER A 4 10.15 2.24 13.73
N GLY A 5 10.51 0.98 13.85
CA GLY A 5 10.34 -0.01 12.78
C GLY A 5 11.29 0.20 11.58
N LEU A 6 12.17 1.20 11.65
CA LEU A 6 13.17 1.46 10.62
C LEU A 6 14.48 0.76 11.00
N GLY A 7 14.97 -0.10 10.13
CA GLY A 7 16.28 -0.76 10.25
C GLY A 7 17.35 -0.07 9.41
N ASP A 8 18.57 -0.56 9.53
CA ASP A 8 19.71 -0.03 8.75
C ASP A 8 19.56 -0.33 7.24
N GLU A 9 18.77 -1.38 6.91
CA GLU A 9 18.43 -1.77 5.54
C GLU A 9 17.24 -1.01 4.96
N THR A 10 16.59 -0.14 5.76
CA THR A 10 15.47 0.65 5.27
C THR A 10 15.98 1.72 4.32
N GLY A 11 15.60 1.62 3.07
CA GLY A 11 16.04 2.51 1.99
C GLY A 11 14.89 3.04 1.16
N LEU A 12 15.25 3.92 0.24
CA LEU A 12 14.37 4.42 -0.80
C LEU A 12 14.55 3.56 -2.05
N SER A 13 13.56 3.55 -2.94
CA SER A 13 13.68 2.87 -4.24
C SER A 13 14.86 3.41 -5.05
N ASP A 14 15.42 2.58 -5.93
CA ASP A 14 16.57 2.96 -6.77
C ASP A 14 16.28 4.21 -7.61
N GLY A 15 15.04 4.40 -8.06
CA GLY A 15 14.61 5.59 -8.78
C GLY A 15 14.73 6.87 -7.95
N VAL A 16 14.38 6.82 -6.67
CA VAL A 16 14.51 7.94 -5.73
C VAL A 16 15.97 8.18 -5.35
N LEU A 17 16.76 7.13 -5.19
CA LEU A 17 18.20 7.24 -4.92
C LEU A 17 18.97 7.86 -6.09
N ALA A 18 18.58 7.57 -7.33
CA ALA A 18 19.16 8.16 -8.54
C ALA A 18 18.94 9.68 -8.61
N MET A 19 17.83 10.22 -8.02
CA MET A 19 17.57 11.66 -7.95
C MET A 19 18.64 12.42 -7.16
N ARG A 20 19.26 11.82 -6.16
CA ARG A 20 20.35 12.43 -5.37
C ARG A 20 21.60 12.71 -6.20
N ALA A 21 21.77 12.03 -7.33
CA ALA A 21 22.90 12.22 -8.26
C ALA A 21 22.68 13.34 -9.30
N GLY A 22 21.61 14.15 -9.14
CA GLY A 22 21.32 15.26 -10.06
C GLY A 22 20.59 14.85 -11.35
N THR A 23 20.09 13.64 -11.43
CA THR A 23 19.21 13.19 -12.50
C THR A 23 17.75 13.41 -12.10
N GLN A 24 16.92 13.92 -13.03
CA GLN A 24 15.48 14.11 -12.80
C GLN A 24 14.67 12.81 -12.94
N MET A 25 15.29 11.66 -12.74
CA MET A 25 14.57 10.38 -12.73
C MET A 25 13.79 10.23 -11.43
N GLY A 26 12.61 9.63 -11.50
CA GLY A 26 11.78 9.36 -10.33
C GLY A 26 10.77 10.47 -9.95
N THR A 27 10.55 11.46 -10.85
CA THR A 27 9.59 12.54 -10.62
C THR A 27 8.30 12.40 -11.44
N THR A 28 8.15 11.31 -12.18
CA THR A 28 6.98 11.10 -13.03
C THR A 28 5.88 10.32 -12.29
N LEU A 29 4.66 10.44 -12.80
CA LEU A 29 3.53 9.62 -12.33
C LEU A 29 3.82 8.12 -12.50
N ALA A 30 4.52 7.74 -13.56
CA ALA A 30 4.89 6.35 -13.80
C ALA A 30 5.87 5.82 -12.74
N ASP A 31 6.83 6.63 -12.32
CA ASP A 31 7.75 6.27 -11.23
C ASP A 31 7.02 6.10 -9.90
N ALA A 32 6.10 7.02 -9.58
CA ALA A 32 5.28 6.94 -8.38
C ALA A 32 4.37 5.69 -8.37
N LEU A 33 3.80 5.33 -9.51
CA LEU A 33 3.02 4.11 -9.66
C LEU A 33 3.90 2.87 -9.46
N SER A 34 5.05 2.81 -10.11
CA SER A 34 5.98 1.68 -10.01
C SER A 34 6.45 1.47 -8.56
N GLU A 35 6.79 2.54 -7.85
CA GLU A 35 7.18 2.46 -6.45
C GLU A 35 6.01 2.00 -5.56
N THR A 36 4.81 2.52 -5.81
CA THR A 36 3.61 2.12 -5.09
C THR A 36 3.31 0.64 -5.29
N GLU A 37 3.39 0.15 -6.53
CA GLU A 37 3.20 -1.27 -6.83
C GLU A 37 4.22 -2.14 -6.12
N MET A 38 5.48 -1.79 -6.18
CA MET A 38 6.56 -2.53 -5.52
C MET A 38 6.30 -2.66 -4.02
N VAL A 39 6.01 -1.55 -3.34
CA VAL A 39 5.78 -1.55 -1.89
C VAL A 39 4.50 -2.30 -1.51
N LEU A 40 3.38 -2.02 -2.19
CA LEU A 40 2.10 -2.65 -1.86
C LEU A 40 2.12 -4.16 -2.10
N TYR A 41 2.69 -4.59 -3.21
CA TYR A 41 2.68 -6.01 -3.57
C TYR A 41 3.60 -6.80 -2.65
N ASP A 42 4.79 -6.29 -2.35
CA ASP A 42 5.72 -6.93 -1.43
C ASP A 42 5.13 -7.08 -0.03
N VAL A 43 4.55 -6.00 0.52
CA VAL A 43 3.93 -6.03 1.85
C VAL A 43 2.77 -7.03 1.92
N VAL A 44 1.88 -7.05 0.93
CA VAL A 44 0.74 -7.97 0.92
C VAL A 44 1.20 -9.41 0.73
N GLU A 45 2.17 -9.66 -0.14
CA GLU A 45 2.74 -10.98 -0.36
C GLU A 45 3.38 -11.54 0.91
N GLN A 46 4.19 -10.74 1.58
CA GLN A 46 4.80 -11.12 2.86
C GLN A 46 3.74 -11.38 3.94
N LEU A 47 2.69 -10.55 4.00
CA LEU A 47 1.60 -10.74 4.96
C LEU A 47 0.86 -12.04 4.73
N LEU A 48 0.47 -12.34 3.50
CA LEU A 48 -0.21 -13.59 3.14
C LEU A 48 0.68 -14.81 3.44
N ALA A 49 1.95 -14.74 3.07
CA ALA A 49 2.91 -15.81 3.36
C ALA A 49 3.10 -16.03 4.87
N LYS A 50 3.24 -14.95 5.63
CA LYS A 50 3.44 -14.99 7.09
C LYS A 50 2.22 -15.51 7.84
N THR A 51 1.02 -15.20 7.38
CA THR A 51 -0.24 -15.61 8.01
C THR A 51 -0.75 -16.95 7.51
N GLY A 52 -0.27 -17.41 6.37
CA GLY A 52 -0.80 -18.60 5.69
C GLY A 52 -2.22 -18.40 5.13
N MET A 53 -2.69 -17.16 5.03
CA MET A 53 -4.02 -16.86 4.53
C MET A 53 -4.06 -16.89 2.99
N ASP A 54 -5.15 -17.41 2.46
CA ASP A 54 -5.44 -17.30 1.03
C ASP A 54 -6.00 -15.90 0.71
N ALA A 55 -5.52 -15.30 -0.37
CA ALA A 55 -6.04 -14.02 -0.87
C ALA A 55 -7.55 -14.07 -1.19
N GLN A 56 -8.06 -15.25 -1.53
CA GLN A 56 -9.50 -15.46 -1.75
C GLN A 56 -10.34 -15.40 -0.46
N SER A 57 -9.72 -15.49 0.70
CA SER A 57 -10.40 -15.40 2.00
C SER A 57 -10.53 -13.96 2.52
N ILE A 58 -9.96 -12.99 1.82
CA ILE A 58 -10.03 -11.58 2.22
C ILE A 58 -11.39 -10.99 1.87
N ASP A 59 -12.06 -10.43 2.86
CA ASP A 59 -13.37 -9.79 2.72
C ASP A 59 -13.28 -8.29 2.40
N VAL A 60 -12.27 -7.61 2.95
CA VAL A 60 -12.14 -6.16 2.87
C VAL A 60 -10.70 -5.77 2.64
N VAL A 61 -10.47 -4.85 1.71
CA VAL A 61 -9.18 -4.20 1.47
C VAL A 61 -9.33 -2.71 1.68
N ILE A 62 -8.58 -2.17 2.64
CA ILE A 62 -8.57 -0.73 2.93
C ILE A 62 -7.14 -0.22 2.71
N THR A 63 -6.98 0.76 1.84
CA THR A 63 -5.70 1.41 1.58
C THR A 63 -5.74 2.88 1.96
N SER A 64 -4.61 3.45 2.33
CA SER A 64 -4.49 4.87 2.61
C SER A 64 -3.21 5.46 2.04
N CYS A 65 -3.32 6.67 1.47
CA CYS A 65 -2.17 7.47 1.07
C CYS A 65 -2.51 8.95 1.14
N SER A 66 -1.61 9.75 1.69
CA SER A 66 -1.83 11.18 1.88
C SER A 66 -1.78 11.98 0.58
N CYS A 67 -0.78 11.67 -0.26
CA CYS A 67 -0.39 12.53 -1.38
C CYS A 67 -0.60 11.90 -2.75
N PHE A 68 -0.99 10.64 -2.80
CA PHE A 68 -1.10 9.88 -4.04
C PHE A 68 -2.41 9.09 -4.11
N ALA A 69 -3.24 9.42 -5.10
CA ALA A 69 -4.51 8.76 -5.35
C ALA A 69 -4.59 8.33 -6.82
N PRO A 70 -3.97 7.20 -7.18
CA PRO A 70 -3.91 6.75 -8.56
C PRO A 70 -5.26 6.21 -9.05
N THR A 71 -5.38 6.12 -10.37
CA THR A 71 -6.45 5.38 -11.05
C THR A 71 -5.79 4.32 -11.94
N PRO A 72 -6.05 3.02 -11.71
CA PRO A 72 -6.92 2.43 -10.66
C PRO A 72 -6.44 2.69 -9.24
N SER A 73 -7.35 2.59 -8.26
CA SER A 73 -7.00 2.82 -6.85
C SER A 73 -6.05 1.75 -6.32
N MET A 74 -5.28 2.10 -5.28
CA MET A 74 -4.35 1.15 -4.65
C MET A 74 -5.04 -0.13 -4.17
N ALA A 75 -6.27 -0.04 -3.64
CA ALA A 75 -7.04 -1.22 -3.27
C ALA A 75 -7.38 -2.09 -4.49
N ALA A 76 -7.77 -1.47 -5.61
CA ALA A 76 -8.03 -2.18 -6.86
C ALA A 76 -6.77 -2.84 -7.43
N MET A 77 -5.62 -2.20 -7.29
CA MET A 77 -4.32 -2.77 -7.70
C MET A 77 -4.01 -4.05 -6.94
N ILE A 78 -4.20 -4.05 -5.61
CA ILE A 78 -4.02 -5.23 -4.74
C ILE A 78 -4.98 -6.35 -5.16
N VAL A 79 -6.27 -6.05 -5.28
CA VAL A 79 -7.30 -7.03 -5.69
C VAL A 79 -6.96 -7.69 -7.01
N ASN A 80 -6.53 -6.91 -7.99
CA ASN A 80 -6.15 -7.42 -9.30
C ASN A 80 -4.88 -8.26 -9.27
N LYS A 81 -3.86 -7.81 -8.55
CA LYS A 81 -2.57 -8.51 -8.43
C LYS A 81 -2.72 -9.89 -7.79
N PHE A 82 -3.43 -9.96 -6.68
CA PHE A 82 -3.59 -11.18 -5.90
C PHE A 82 -4.83 -12.00 -6.28
N LYS A 83 -5.52 -11.59 -7.36
CA LYS A 83 -6.72 -12.29 -7.87
C LYS A 83 -7.75 -12.58 -6.76
N MET A 84 -7.99 -11.58 -5.92
CA MET A 84 -8.97 -11.69 -4.85
C MET A 84 -10.38 -11.93 -5.41
N ARG A 85 -11.30 -12.39 -4.59
CA ARG A 85 -12.67 -12.68 -5.01
C ARG A 85 -13.39 -11.42 -5.52
N LYS A 86 -14.41 -11.58 -6.36
CA LYS A 86 -15.07 -10.46 -7.05
C LYS A 86 -15.94 -9.59 -6.15
N ASP A 87 -16.35 -10.11 -5.02
CA ASP A 87 -17.22 -9.44 -4.05
C ASP A 87 -16.44 -8.84 -2.87
N VAL A 88 -15.09 -8.81 -2.94
CA VAL A 88 -14.26 -8.13 -1.95
C VAL A 88 -14.60 -6.63 -1.89
N LEU A 89 -14.83 -6.12 -0.69
CA LEU A 89 -15.07 -4.70 -0.49
C LEU A 89 -13.76 -3.92 -0.51
N THR A 90 -13.72 -2.82 -1.25
CA THR A 90 -12.50 -2.02 -1.40
C THR A 90 -12.72 -0.58 -1.00
N TYR A 91 -11.81 -0.06 -0.19
CA TYR A 91 -11.82 1.34 0.23
C TYR A 91 -10.42 1.94 0.05
N SER A 92 -10.37 3.13 -0.54
CA SER A 92 -9.13 3.89 -0.70
C SER A 92 -9.31 5.28 -0.10
N MET A 93 -8.58 5.52 0.98
CA MET A 93 -8.60 6.79 1.70
C MET A 93 -7.46 7.68 1.22
N ALA A 94 -7.78 8.90 0.80
CA ALA A 94 -6.80 9.88 0.34
C ALA A 94 -7.14 11.28 0.82
N GLY A 95 -6.17 12.20 0.77
CA GLY A 95 -6.40 13.62 1.03
C GLY A 95 -6.54 14.01 2.50
N MET A 96 -6.38 13.10 3.44
CA MET A 96 -6.53 13.35 4.89
C MET A 96 -5.18 13.37 5.64
N GLY A 97 -4.08 13.44 4.93
CA GLY A 97 -2.75 13.33 5.56
C GLY A 97 -2.50 11.96 6.20
N CYS A 98 -1.51 11.89 7.09
CA CYS A 98 -1.14 10.65 7.77
C CYS A 98 -2.21 10.14 8.75
N SER A 99 -3.17 10.97 9.14
CA SER A 99 -4.29 10.56 9.99
C SER A 99 -5.25 9.57 9.33
N SER A 100 -5.21 9.47 8.00
CA SER A 100 -6.03 8.50 7.24
C SER A 100 -5.78 7.06 7.68
N SER A 101 -4.58 6.72 8.13
CA SER A 101 -4.27 5.39 8.64
C SER A 101 -5.07 5.02 9.87
N LEU A 102 -5.27 5.97 10.79
CA LEU A 102 -6.11 5.76 11.98
C LEU A 102 -7.59 5.58 11.61
N VAL A 103 -8.06 6.34 10.62
CA VAL A 103 -9.43 6.20 10.09
C VAL A 103 -9.60 4.82 9.44
N CYS A 104 -8.61 4.33 8.69
CA CYS A 104 -8.64 2.98 8.12
C CYS A 104 -8.74 1.89 9.18
N VAL A 105 -7.98 2.02 10.28
CA VAL A 105 -8.02 1.06 11.39
C VAL A 105 -9.38 1.09 12.09
N ASP A 106 -9.93 2.28 12.32
CA ASP A 106 -11.26 2.43 12.93
C ASP A 106 -12.36 1.85 12.02
N MET A 107 -12.28 2.11 10.72
CA MET A 107 -13.18 1.53 9.73
C MET A 107 -13.10 0.00 9.71
N ALA A 108 -11.89 -0.56 9.69
CA ALA A 108 -11.69 -2.01 9.74
C ALA A 108 -12.31 -2.61 11.01
N LYS A 109 -12.09 -1.97 12.16
CA LYS A 109 -12.69 -2.38 13.45
C LYS A 109 -14.22 -2.41 13.40
N HIS A 110 -14.84 -1.43 12.73
CA HIS A 110 -16.30 -1.39 12.61
C HIS A 110 -16.81 -2.49 11.67
N MET A 111 -16.11 -2.77 10.59
CA MET A 111 -16.48 -3.84 9.67
C MET A 111 -16.36 -5.25 10.26
N LEU A 112 -15.41 -5.45 11.17
CA LEU A 112 -15.26 -6.73 11.89
C LEU A 112 -16.35 -6.99 12.94
N LYS A 113 -17.21 -6.02 13.24
CA LYS A 113 -18.28 -6.14 14.23
C LYS A 113 -19.66 -6.46 13.63
N VAL A 114 -19.74 -6.58 12.33
CA VAL A 114 -20.99 -6.81 11.59
C VAL A 114 -21.23 -8.30 11.35
#